data_c3d8c424cbf7d15aeffe5927cc16ac29
#
_entry.id   c3d8c424cbf7d15aeffe5927cc16ac29
#
_cell.length_a   1.000
_cell.length_b   1.000
_cell.length_c   1.000
_cell.angle_alpha   90.00
_cell.angle_beta   90.00
_cell.angle_gamma   90.00
#
_symmetry.space_group_name_H-M   'P 1'
#
loop_
_entity.id
_entity.type
_entity.pdbx_description
1 polymer ?
#
loop_
_entity_poly.entity_id
_entity_poly.type
_entity_poly.pdbx_seq_one_letter_code
_entity_poly.pdbx_strand_id
1 'polypeptide(L)'
;MLFYRCPADKKAQNMTQSLHPAAQQGFSSAAELYQQARPNYPQQIVTWLQQQLNLDAQSTVVDLGSGTGKFLPYLQQVTSKIIAVEPISEMLAQLKHAYPQVSTLQASSEQLPIASESIDAVICAQSFHWFATIESLNEIHQVLKPNGQLGLVWNQRDIQVDWVKALADVLEPLEGDTPRFHSGQWQ
;
A
#
# COMPACT_ATOMS: atom_id res chain seq x y z
N MET A 1 -26.12 11.72 18.67
CA MET A 1 -26.30 11.29 17.26
C MET A 1 -26.27 12.58 16.42
N LEU A 2 -25.09 12.99 15.96
CA LEU A 2 -24.91 14.19 15.14
C LEU A 2 -24.61 13.73 13.71
N PHE A 3 -25.55 14.01 12.81
CA PHE A 3 -25.33 13.84 11.37
C PHE A 3 -24.63 15.08 10.82
N TYR A 4 -23.38 14.93 10.36
CA TYR A 4 -22.71 15.95 9.56
C TYR A 4 -23.09 15.73 8.09
N ARG A 5 -23.87 16.67 7.55
CA ARG A 5 -24.17 16.74 6.11
C ARG A 5 -23.03 17.50 5.44
N CYS A 6 -22.29 16.84 4.57
CA CYS A 6 -21.30 17.48 3.72
C CYS A 6 -22.02 18.37 2.69
N PRO A 7 -21.68 19.66 2.53
CA PRO A 7 -22.24 20.48 1.47
C PRO A 7 -21.62 20.10 0.12
N ALA A 8 -22.49 19.81 -0.85
CA ALA A 8 -22.13 19.76 -2.26
C ALA A 8 -21.67 21.16 -2.71
N ASP A 9 -20.71 21.19 -3.63
CA ASP A 9 -20.04 22.32 -4.28
C ASP A 9 -18.77 22.86 -3.62
N LYS A 10 -17.66 22.16 -3.89
CA LYS A 10 -16.38 22.83 -4.13
C LYS A 10 -15.80 22.33 -5.46
N LYS A 11 -15.67 23.28 -6.40
CA LYS A 11 -14.99 23.15 -7.68
C LYS A 11 -13.67 22.37 -7.52
N ALA A 12 -13.48 21.39 -8.41
CA ALA A 12 -12.22 20.71 -8.63
C ALA A 12 -11.11 21.76 -8.84
N GLN A 13 -10.41 22.14 -7.79
CA GLN A 13 -9.08 22.69 -7.89
C GLN A 13 -8.14 21.49 -7.97
N ASN A 14 -7.46 21.36 -9.09
CA ASN A 14 -6.31 20.50 -9.29
C ASN A 14 -5.27 20.77 -8.18
N MET A 15 -5.38 20.08 -7.08
CA MET A 15 -4.31 19.87 -6.14
C MET A 15 -3.82 18.43 -6.38
N THR A 16 -2.98 18.27 -7.41
CA THR A 16 -2.03 17.17 -7.44
C THR A 16 -1.15 17.35 -6.20
N GLN A 17 -1.50 16.72 -5.10
CA GLN A 17 -0.54 16.46 -4.04
C GLN A 17 0.53 15.59 -4.70
N SER A 18 1.69 16.17 -4.97
CA SER A 18 2.79 15.51 -5.64
C SER A 18 3.31 14.41 -4.70
N LEU A 19 3.37 13.18 -5.21
CA LEU A 19 4.10 12.09 -4.57
C LEU A 19 5.44 12.61 -4.02
N HIS A 20 5.81 12.16 -2.81
CA HIS A 20 7.09 12.55 -2.22
C HIS A 20 8.22 12.35 -3.24
N PRO A 21 9.12 13.34 -3.47
CA PRO A 21 10.14 13.26 -4.52
C PRO A 21 11.00 11.99 -4.45
N ALA A 22 11.29 11.49 -3.25
CA ALA A 22 12.02 10.24 -3.05
C ALA A 22 11.22 9.01 -3.54
N ALA A 23 9.88 9.04 -3.48
CA ALA A 23 9.04 7.99 -4.05
C ALA A 23 9.05 8.09 -5.59
N GLN A 24 8.85 9.28 -6.13
CA GLN A 24 8.75 9.49 -7.58
C GLN A 24 10.07 9.22 -8.30
N GLN A 25 11.20 9.72 -7.79
CA GLN A 25 12.52 9.59 -8.46
C GLN A 25 13.21 8.26 -8.13
N GLY A 26 13.09 7.77 -6.89
CA GLY A 26 13.76 6.54 -6.44
C GLY A 26 13.13 5.28 -7.02
N PHE A 27 11.82 5.28 -7.26
CA PHE A 27 11.12 4.08 -7.73
C PHE A 27 11.03 3.99 -9.26
N SER A 28 10.98 5.11 -9.99
CA SER A 28 10.90 5.07 -11.46
C SER A 28 12.19 4.58 -12.12
N SER A 29 13.36 4.98 -11.61
CA SER A 29 14.66 4.62 -12.20
C SER A 29 15.25 3.30 -11.73
N ALA A 30 14.75 2.73 -10.64
CA ALA A 30 15.29 1.55 -10.00
C ALA A 30 14.24 0.43 -9.72
N ALA A 31 13.10 0.44 -10.42
CA ALA A 31 12.01 -0.49 -10.16
C ALA A 31 12.43 -1.96 -10.29
N GLU A 32 13.31 -2.29 -11.24
CA GLU A 32 13.84 -3.63 -11.45
C GLU A 32 14.81 -4.06 -10.32
N LEU A 33 15.71 -3.15 -9.92
CA LEU A 33 16.62 -3.35 -8.80
C LEU A 33 15.86 -3.42 -7.48
N TYR A 34 14.80 -2.63 -7.33
CA TYR A 34 13.90 -2.65 -6.18
C TYR A 34 13.25 -4.03 -6.00
N GLN A 35 12.76 -4.62 -7.09
CA GLN A 35 12.15 -5.95 -7.08
C GLN A 35 13.14 -7.02 -6.56
N GLN A 36 14.41 -6.94 -6.97
CA GLN A 36 15.44 -7.90 -6.60
C GLN A 36 15.97 -7.67 -5.17
N ALA A 37 16.15 -6.42 -4.76
CA ALA A 37 16.83 -6.08 -3.50
C ALA A 37 15.93 -6.19 -2.26
N ARG A 38 14.61 -6.03 -2.38
CA ARG A 38 13.70 -6.07 -1.24
C ARG A 38 13.40 -7.51 -0.82
N PRO A 39 13.45 -7.84 0.49
CA PRO A 39 13.12 -9.17 0.97
C PRO A 39 11.66 -9.53 0.66
N ASN A 40 11.40 -10.82 0.49
CA ASN A 40 10.05 -11.35 0.40
C ASN A 40 9.38 -11.37 1.78
N TYR A 41 8.06 -11.54 1.80
CA TYR A 41 7.33 -11.72 3.05
C TYR A 41 7.37 -13.19 3.49
N PRO A 42 7.30 -13.45 4.81
CA PRO A 42 7.15 -14.81 5.30
C PRO A 42 5.87 -15.47 4.79
N GLN A 43 5.91 -16.77 4.46
CA GLN A 43 4.74 -17.49 3.93
C GLN A 43 3.55 -17.50 4.91
N GLN A 44 3.81 -17.38 6.21
CA GLN A 44 2.81 -17.29 7.27
C GLN A 44 1.85 -16.10 7.10
N ILE A 45 2.22 -15.09 6.28
CA ILE A 45 1.34 -13.95 5.99
C ILE A 45 0.03 -14.40 5.34
N VAL A 46 0.03 -15.48 4.57
CA VAL A 46 -1.19 -16.05 3.97
C VAL A 46 -2.18 -16.50 5.04
N THR A 47 -1.69 -17.21 6.05
CA THR A 47 -2.52 -17.63 7.18
C THR A 47 -3.06 -16.42 7.96
N TRP A 48 -2.22 -15.38 8.13
CA TRP A 48 -2.65 -14.14 8.77
C TRP A 48 -3.76 -13.43 7.98
N LEU A 49 -3.64 -13.34 6.65
CA LEU A 49 -4.67 -12.78 5.78
C LEU A 49 -6.02 -13.52 5.95
N GLN A 50 -5.98 -14.85 5.99
CA GLN A 50 -7.18 -15.67 6.13
C GLN A 50 -7.80 -15.58 7.53
N GLN A 51 -6.99 -15.65 8.60
CA GLN A 51 -7.50 -15.76 9.96
C GLN A 51 -7.77 -14.42 10.63
N GLN A 52 -6.93 -13.40 10.39
CA GLN A 52 -7.08 -12.10 11.06
C GLN A 52 -7.94 -11.13 10.26
N LEU A 53 -7.91 -11.23 8.93
CA LEU A 53 -8.72 -10.37 8.05
C LEU A 53 -9.94 -11.12 7.47
N ASN A 54 -10.17 -12.37 7.86
CA ASN A 54 -11.27 -13.23 7.41
C ASN A 54 -11.38 -13.31 5.88
N LEU A 55 -10.24 -13.32 5.17
CA LEU A 55 -10.22 -13.38 3.72
C LEU A 55 -10.31 -14.82 3.21
N ASP A 56 -11.06 -14.99 2.13
CA ASP A 56 -11.25 -16.26 1.42
C ASP A 56 -11.26 -16.07 -0.10
N ALA A 57 -11.55 -17.12 -0.85
CA ALA A 57 -11.57 -17.11 -2.31
C ALA A 57 -12.67 -16.19 -2.91
N GLN A 58 -13.65 -15.75 -2.12
CA GLN A 58 -14.72 -14.85 -2.56
C GLN A 58 -14.42 -13.39 -2.24
N SER A 59 -13.46 -13.12 -1.38
CA SER A 59 -13.08 -11.79 -0.94
C SER A 59 -12.49 -10.96 -2.07
N THR A 60 -12.91 -9.70 -2.20
CA THR A 60 -12.33 -8.71 -3.12
C THR A 60 -11.34 -7.85 -2.34
N VAL A 61 -10.08 -7.83 -2.77
CA VAL A 61 -8.98 -7.20 -2.04
C VAL A 61 -8.32 -6.13 -2.90
N VAL A 62 -8.03 -4.98 -2.29
CA VAL A 62 -7.18 -3.93 -2.87
C VAL A 62 -5.77 -4.06 -2.28
N ASP A 63 -4.75 -4.13 -3.14
CA ASP A 63 -3.34 -3.95 -2.78
C ASP A 63 -2.98 -2.49 -3.08
N LEU A 64 -2.94 -1.64 -2.04
CA LEU A 64 -2.78 -0.19 -2.17
C LEU A 64 -1.31 0.23 -2.01
N GLY A 65 -0.78 0.90 -3.03
CA GLY A 65 0.65 1.13 -3.19
C GLY A 65 1.37 -0.18 -3.53
N SER A 66 0.81 -0.91 -4.51
CA SER A 66 1.24 -2.27 -4.87
C SER A 66 2.64 -2.34 -5.47
N GLY A 67 3.19 -1.19 -5.91
CA GLY A 67 4.51 -1.11 -6.52
C GLY A 67 4.62 -2.03 -7.74
N THR A 68 5.64 -2.88 -7.75
CA THR A 68 5.86 -3.90 -8.79
C THR A 68 5.11 -5.22 -8.53
N GLY A 69 4.21 -5.26 -7.53
CA GLY A 69 3.38 -6.43 -7.22
C GLY A 69 4.03 -7.45 -6.28
N LYS A 70 4.96 -7.04 -5.44
CA LYS A 70 5.72 -7.95 -4.57
C LYS A 70 4.85 -8.69 -3.53
N PHE A 71 3.71 -8.14 -3.16
CA PHE A 71 2.76 -8.74 -2.23
C PHE A 71 1.72 -9.64 -2.92
N LEU A 72 1.51 -9.47 -4.22
CA LEU A 72 0.50 -10.21 -4.99
C LEU A 72 0.58 -11.74 -4.89
N PRO A 73 1.78 -12.40 -4.89
CA PRO A 73 1.87 -13.85 -4.76
C PRO A 73 1.23 -14.41 -3.48
N TYR A 74 1.16 -13.62 -2.43
CA TYR A 74 0.53 -14.00 -1.17
C TYR A 74 -0.99 -13.80 -1.21
N LEU A 75 -1.46 -12.70 -1.80
CA LEU A 75 -2.90 -12.46 -2.01
C LEU A 75 -3.52 -13.48 -2.95
N GLN A 76 -2.81 -13.86 -4.02
CA GLN A 76 -3.28 -14.86 -5.00
C GLN A 76 -3.47 -16.26 -4.42
N GLN A 77 -2.85 -16.57 -3.28
CA GLN A 77 -3.09 -17.81 -2.55
C GLN A 77 -4.40 -17.78 -1.74
N VAL A 78 -4.98 -16.60 -1.56
CA VAL A 78 -6.23 -16.41 -0.81
C VAL A 78 -7.40 -16.18 -1.75
N THR A 79 -7.26 -15.26 -2.73
CA THR A 79 -8.32 -14.86 -3.67
C THR A 79 -7.76 -14.55 -5.05
N SER A 80 -8.60 -14.66 -6.07
CA SER A 80 -8.32 -14.16 -7.42
C SER A 80 -8.89 -12.76 -7.69
N LYS A 81 -9.71 -12.22 -6.77
CA LYS A 81 -10.37 -10.91 -6.93
C LYS A 81 -9.51 -9.81 -6.33
N ILE A 82 -8.38 -9.51 -6.98
CA ILE A 82 -7.39 -8.54 -6.53
C ILE A 82 -7.40 -7.33 -7.46
N ILE A 83 -7.38 -6.14 -6.86
CA ILE A 83 -7.20 -4.85 -7.54
C ILE A 83 -5.89 -4.26 -7.01
N ALA A 84 -4.87 -4.17 -7.86
CA ALA A 84 -3.61 -3.53 -7.53
C ALA A 84 -3.66 -2.05 -7.88
N VAL A 85 -3.43 -1.18 -6.90
CA VAL A 85 -3.46 0.28 -7.06
C VAL A 85 -2.06 0.83 -6.87
N GLU A 86 -1.54 1.55 -7.89
CA GLU A 86 -0.19 2.12 -7.88
C GLU A 86 -0.18 3.43 -8.68
N PRO A 87 0.25 4.55 -8.08
CA PRO A 87 0.30 5.84 -8.78
C PRO A 87 1.44 5.95 -9.78
N ILE A 88 2.56 5.23 -9.58
CA ILE A 88 3.77 5.36 -10.42
C ILE A 88 3.63 4.46 -11.65
N SER A 89 3.57 5.08 -12.82
CA SER A 89 3.32 4.39 -14.11
C SER A 89 4.34 3.30 -14.43
N GLU A 90 5.62 3.54 -14.13
CA GLU A 90 6.71 2.61 -14.40
C GLU A 90 6.60 1.33 -13.53
N MET A 91 6.24 1.50 -12.25
CA MET A 91 5.99 0.36 -11.36
C MET A 91 4.76 -0.42 -11.81
N LEU A 92 3.67 0.29 -12.13
CA LEU A 92 2.43 -0.31 -12.59
C LEU A 92 2.63 -1.07 -13.92
N ALA A 93 3.48 -0.57 -14.83
CA ALA A 93 3.81 -1.25 -16.07
C ALA A 93 4.54 -2.58 -15.81
N GLN A 94 5.49 -2.61 -14.89
CA GLN A 94 6.17 -3.84 -14.47
C GLN A 94 5.21 -4.83 -13.81
N LEU A 95 4.31 -4.35 -12.93
CA LEU A 95 3.29 -5.17 -12.31
C LEU A 95 2.38 -5.81 -13.36
N LYS A 96 1.87 -5.03 -14.33
CA LYS A 96 1.05 -5.54 -15.43
C LYS A 96 1.76 -6.61 -16.27
N HIS A 97 3.05 -6.42 -16.50
CA HIS A 97 3.86 -7.41 -17.23
C HIS A 97 4.02 -8.71 -16.44
N ALA A 98 4.29 -8.61 -15.13
CA ALA A 98 4.51 -9.76 -14.27
C ALA A 98 3.19 -10.50 -13.89
N TYR A 99 2.09 -9.76 -13.78
CA TYR A 99 0.79 -10.27 -13.33
C TYR A 99 -0.36 -9.82 -14.25
N PRO A 100 -0.38 -10.25 -15.52
CA PRO A 100 -1.34 -9.77 -16.53
C PRO A 100 -2.81 -10.10 -16.20
N GLN A 101 -3.04 -11.05 -15.30
CA GLN A 101 -4.38 -11.45 -14.84
C GLN A 101 -4.92 -10.59 -13.69
N VAL A 102 -4.10 -9.75 -13.05
CA VAL A 102 -4.51 -8.90 -11.94
C VAL A 102 -5.10 -7.60 -12.47
N SER A 103 -6.26 -7.20 -11.96
CA SER A 103 -6.84 -5.88 -12.25
C SER A 103 -5.95 -4.78 -11.67
N THR A 104 -5.64 -3.77 -12.47
CA THR A 104 -4.74 -2.68 -12.06
C THR A 104 -5.40 -1.32 -12.24
N LEU A 105 -5.17 -0.42 -11.28
CA LEU A 105 -5.61 0.97 -11.34
C LEU A 105 -4.41 1.90 -11.12
N GLN A 106 -4.26 2.89 -11.97
CA GLN A 106 -3.31 3.99 -11.73
C GLN A 106 -4.05 5.10 -10.99
N ALA A 107 -3.87 5.16 -9.68
CA ALA A 107 -4.55 6.12 -8.81
C ALA A 107 -3.71 6.43 -7.57
N SER A 108 -3.96 7.58 -6.96
CA SER A 108 -3.47 7.92 -5.62
C SER A 108 -4.41 7.36 -4.55
N SER A 109 -3.91 7.28 -3.32
CA SER A 109 -4.68 6.79 -2.17
C SER A 109 -5.80 7.74 -1.73
N GLU A 110 -5.70 9.03 -2.10
CA GLU A 110 -6.69 10.07 -1.78
C GLU A 110 -7.87 10.09 -2.75
N GLN A 111 -7.78 9.34 -3.87
CA GLN A 111 -8.85 9.27 -4.86
C GLN A 111 -8.85 7.90 -5.55
N LEU A 112 -9.60 6.98 -4.99
CA LEU A 112 -9.72 5.62 -5.50
C LEU A 112 -10.94 5.51 -6.43
N PRO A 113 -10.77 5.18 -7.73
CA PRO A 113 -11.89 4.99 -8.65
C PRO A 113 -12.54 3.62 -8.44
N ILE A 114 -12.94 3.35 -7.20
CA ILE A 114 -13.53 2.10 -6.72
C ILE A 114 -14.89 2.43 -6.11
N ALA A 115 -15.88 1.59 -6.35
CA ALA A 115 -17.22 1.79 -5.80
C ALA A 115 -17.21 1.73 -4.27
N SER A 116 -18.00 2.58 -3.62
CA SER A 116 -18.18 2.56 -2.17
C SER A 116 -18.68 1.20 -1.70
N GLU A 117 -18.24 0.77 -0.53
CA GLU A 117 -18.68 -0.46 0.15
C GLU A 117 -18.56 -1.72 -0.72
N SER A 118 -17.50 -1.82 -1.55
CA SER A 118 -17.32 -2.93 -2.49
C SER A 118 -16.14 -3.86 -2.17
N ILE A 119 -15.25 -3.45 -1.25
CA ILE A 119 -13.98 -4.11 -0.96
C ILE A 119 -14.04 -4.78 0.42
N ASP A 120 -13.60 -6.04 0.50
CA ASP A 120 -13.53 -6.80 1.76
C ASP A 120 -12.30 -6.42 2.58
N ALA A 121 -11.16 -6.17 1.91
CA ALA A 121 -9.97 -5.65 2.58
C ALA A 121 -9.13 -4.74 1.67
N VAL A 122 -8.53 -3.73 2.29
CA VAL A 122 -7.44 -2.93 1.70
C VAL A 122 -6.15 -3.32 2.41
N ILE A 123 -5.13 -3.72 1.66
CA ILE A 123 -3.81 -4.08 2.18
C ILE A 123 -2.79 -3.04 1.72
N CYS A 124 -1.99 -2.55 2.66
CA CYS A 124 -0.87 -1.66 2.40
C CYS A 124 0.41 -2.37 2.83
N ALA A 125 1.09 -3.04 1.88
CA ALA A 125 2.32 -3.77 2.15
C ALA A 125 3.54 -2.91 1.85
N GLN A 126 4.25 -2.43 2.88
CA GLN A 126 5.38 -1.50 2.79
C GLN A 126 5.03 -0.15 2.13
N SER A 127 3.78 0.29 2.18
CA SER A 127 3.34 1.46 1.42
C SER A 127 2.68 2.54 2.25
N PHE A 128 1.94 2.23 3.31
CA PHE A 128 1.09 3.19 4.02
C PHE A 128 1.83 4.45 4.52
N HIS A 129 3.07 4.34 4.94
CA HIS A 129 3.88 5.48 5.40
C HIS A 129 4.14 6.57 4.33
N TRP A 130 3.88 6.28 3.05
CA TRP A 130 3.99 7.27 1.97
C TRP A 130 2.76 8.17 1.84
N PHE A 131 1.61 7.70 2.32
CA PHE A 131 0.31 8.35 2.15
C PHE A 131 -0.58 8.26 3.41
N ALA A 132 0.04 8.24 4.59
CA ALA A 132 -0.68 8.20 5.88
C ALA A 132 -1.34 9.55 6.18
N THR A 133 -2.42 9.85 5.45
CA THR A 133 -3.22 11.07 5.58
C THR A 133 -4.67 10.74 5.94
N ILE A 134 -5.38 11.71 6.47
CA ILE A 134 -6.80 11.54 6.78
C ILE A 134 -7.63 11.37 5.50
N GLU A 135 -7.21 11.98 4.40
CA GLU A 135 -7.83 11.87 3.09
C GLU A 135 -7.73 10.43 2.58
N SER A 136 -6.54 9.82 2.66
CA SER A 136 -6.34 8.42 2.30
C SER A 136 -7.16 7.46 3.18
N LEU A 137 -7.23 7.72 4.48
CA LEU A 137 -8.04 6.91 5.40
C LEU A 137 -9.54 7.03 5.09
N ASN A 138 -10.01 8.21 4.73
CA ASN A 138 -11.41 8.43 4.33
C ASN A 138 -11.74 7.68 3.03
N GLU A 139 -10.86 7.70 2.03
CA GLU A 139 -11.04 6.93 0.79
C GLU A 139 -11.01 5.42 1.05
N ILE A 140 -10.07 4.95 1.86
CA ILE A 140 -10.02 3.54 2.27
C ILE A 140 -11.32 3.13 2.97
N HIS A 141 -11.80 3.96 3.92
CA HIS A 141 -13.05 3.70 4.62
C HIS A 141 -14.26 3.68 3.67
N GLN A 142 -14.28 4.60 2.69
CA GLN A 142 -15.38 4.68 1.71
C GLN A 142 -15.50 3.43 0.85
N VAL A 143 -14.39 2.85 0.39
CA VAL A 143 -14.40 1.67 -0.48
C VAL A 143 -14.62 0.36 0.28
N LEU A 144 -14.29 0.32 1.58
CA LEU A 144 -14.48 -0.86 2.41
C LEU A 144 -15.97 -1.12 2.67
N LYS A 145 -16.37 -2.39 2.54
CA LYS A 145 -17.68 -2.87 3.00
C LYS A 145 -17.86 -2.63 4.51
N PRO A 146 -19.09 -2.62 5.03
CA PRO A 146 -19.32 -2.74 6.46
C PRO A 146 -18.56 -3.98 7.03
N ASN A 147 -17.72 -3.77 8.05
CA ASN A 147 -16.79 -4.74 8.61
C ASN A 147 -15.60 -5.13 7.70
N GLY A 148 -15.39 -4.45 6.58
CA GLY A 148 -14.18 -4.58 5.78
C GLY A 148 -12.92 -4.18 6.58
N GLN A 149 -11.76 -4.72 6.21
CA GLN A 149 -10.55 -4.64 7.01
C GLN A 149 -9.46 -3.82 6.31
N LEU A 150 -8.71 -3.02 7.07
CA LEU A 150 -7.46 -2.42 6.63
C LEU A 150 -6.28 -3.24 7.21
N GLY A 151 -5.48 -3.83 6.33
CA GLY A 151 -4.26 -4.58 6.71
C GLY A 151 -3.01 -3.77 6.42
N LEU A 152 -2.22 -3.48 7.45
CA LEU A 152 -0.95 -2.77 7.33
C LEU A 152 0.20 -3.76 7.57
N VAL A 153 1.11 -3.89 6.60
CA VAL A 153 2.17 -4.90 6.63
C VAL A 153 3.54 -4.25 6.39
N TRP A 154 4.50 -4.53 7.26
CA TRP A 154 5.89 -4.12 7.09
C TRP A 154 6.88 -5.24 7.43
N ASN A 155 7.92 -5.35 6.61
CA ASN A 155 9.16 -6.00 7.01
C ASN A 155 10.02 -4.97 7.74
N GLN A 156 10.47 -5.31 8.94
CA GLN A 156 11.32 -4.46 9.76
C GLN A 156 12.67 -5.12 10.01
N ARG A 157 13.70 -4.29 10.25
CA ARG A 157 15.00 -4.75 10.74
C ARG A 157 14.84 -5.10 12.22
N ASP A 158 15.32 -6.27 12.61
CA ASP A 158 15.39 -6.64 14.02
C ASP A 158 16.65 -6.02 14.65
N ILE A 159 16.49 -4.83 15.22
CA ILE A 159 17.58 -4.10 15.89
C ILE A 159 18.01 -4.71 17.23
N GLN A 160 17.40 -5.81 17.68
CA GLN A 160 17.90 -6.57 18.82
C GLN A 160 19.10 -7.44 18.44
N VAL A 161 19.34 -7.62 17.13
CA VAL A 161 20.50 -8.33 16.59
C VAL A 161 21.63 -7.31 16.37
N ASP A 162 22.76 -7.46 17.06
CA ASP A 162 23.84 -6.47 17.13
C ASP A 162 24.33 -5.96 15.76
N TRP A 163 24.58 -6.87 14.79
CA TRP A 163 25.04 -6.44 13.48
C TRP A 163 23.95 -5.72 12.67
N VAL A 164 22.67 -6.07 12.88
CA VAL A 164 21.53 -5.38 12.25
C VAL A 164 21.41 -3.97 12.82
N LYS A 165 21.57 -3.83 14.13
CA LYS A 165 21.61 -2.53 14.81
C LYS A 165 22.76 -1.67 14.28
N ALA A 166 23.98 -2.21 14.22
CA ALA A 166 25.13 -1.48 13.71
C ALA A 166 24.92 -0.99 12.25
N LEU A 167 24.29 -1.83 11.41
CA LEU A 167 23.92 -1.44 10.04
C LEU A 167 22.85 -0.34 10.05
N ALA A 168 21.83 -0.45 10.90
CA ALA A 168 20.78 0.56 11.01
C ALA A 168 21.35 1.92 11.43
N ASP A 169 22.24 1.94 12.44
CA ASP A 169 22.91 3.16 12.93
C ASP A 169 23.73 3.88 11.83
N VAL A 170 24.29 3.12 10.87
CA VAL A 170 25.02 3.69 9.73
C VAL A 170 24.06 4.25 8.66
N LEU A 171 22.90 3.62 8.47
CA LEU A 171 21.95 4.00 7.41
C LEU A 171 21.03 5.14 7.83
N GLU A 172 20.66 5.23 9.11
CA GLU A 172 19.70 6.21 9.61
C GLU A 172 20.06 7.67 9.25
N PRO A 173 21.31 8.14 9.38
CA PRO A 173 21.68 9.50 8.97
C PRO A 173 21.56 9.77 7.47
N LEU A 174 21.52 8.72 6.65
CA LEU A 174 21.41 8.80 5.18
C LEU A 174 19.95 8.77 4.68
N GLU A 175 18.99 8.46 5.54
CA GLU A 175 17.57 8.35 5.17
C GLU A 175 16.90 9.72 4.99
N GLY A 176 17.43 10.78 5.61
CA GLY A 176 16.91 12.15 5.49
C GLY A 176 15.46 12.27 5.96
N ASP A 177 14.65 12.99 5.19
CA ASP A 177 13.22 13.20 5.43
C ASP A 177 12.32 12.14 4.76
N THR A 178 12.91 11.08 4.22
CA THR A 178 12.16 10.02 3.53
C THR A 178 11.20 9.32 4.50
N PRO A 179 9.88 9.29 4.20
CA PRO A 179 8.91 8.60 5.05
C PRO A 179 9.28 7.14 5.26
N ARG A 180 9.25 6.70 6.52
CA ARG A 180 9.62 5.34 6.94
C ARG A 180 8.70 4.85 8.04
N PHE A 181 8.58 3.53 8.16
CA PHE A 181 7.82 2.93 9.25
C PHE A 181 8.35 3.35 10.63
N HIS A 182 9.66 3.27 10.85
CA HIS A 182 10.28 3.55 12.15
C HIS A 182 10.27 5.03 12.56
N SER A 183 10.00 5.97 11.62
CA SER A 183 9.84 7.39 11.96
C SER A 183 8.59 7.66 12.80
N GLY A 184 7.60 6.77 12.78
CA GLY A 184 6.33 6.93 13.48
C GLY A 184 5.41 8.01 12.92
N GLN A 185 5.81 8.74 11.88
CA GLN A 185 5.05 9.86 11.29
C GLN A 185 3.72 9.43 10.64
N TRP A 186 3.52 8.12 10.47
CA TRP A 186 2.31 7.53 9.90
C TRP A 186 1.23 7.16 10.94
N GLN A 187 1.49 7.38 12.24
CA GLN A 187 0.60 7.07 13.39
C GLN A 187 -0.40 8.18 13.67
#